data_111094ffa3c96d12bcde3fa16ae1a3fd
#
_entry.id   111094ffa3c96d12bcde3fa16ae1a3fd
#
_cell.length_a   1.000
_cell.length_b   1.000
_cell.length_c   1.000
_cell.angle_alpha   90.00
_cell.angle_beta   90.00
_cell.angle_gamma   90.00
#
_symmetry.space_group_name_H-M   'P 1'
#
loop_
_entity.id
_entity.type
_entity.pdbx_description
1 polymer ?
#
loop_
_entity_poly.entity_id
_entity_poly.type
_entity_poly.pdbx_seq_one_letter_code
_entity_poly.pdbx_strand_id
1 'polypeptide(L)'
;MKKLKWYGILFALFMLFIYIMGIYDMFMMLSHDEAYYLSKGYGALVHDYFTDYPVPGLILWIGNLVSGLTAPILYLLKQKCAYQAAYASFLFDLLLILFGAMFNNRFNVFDITIICFDISVLVITFLFGVYLHFQVKKSRGSGAS
;
A
#
# COMPACT_ATOMS: atom_id res chain seq x y z
N MET A 1 -1.15 16.12 -17.15
CA MET A 1 -2.57 16.18 -16.74
C MET A 1 -3.00 17.63 -16.60
N LYS A 2 -4.08 18.02 -17.24
CA LYS A 2 -4.54 19.42 -17.23
C LYS A 2 -5.29 19.79 -15.96
N LYS A 3 -6.31 19.04 -15.62
CA LYS A 3 -7.19 19.37 -14.50
C LYS A 3 -7.59 18.11 -13.77
N LEU A 4 -7.43 18.12 -12.45
CA LEU A 4 -7.83 16.99 -11.64
C LEU A 4 -9.33 17.00 -11.41
N LYS A 5 -9.96 15.83 -11.55
CA LYS A 5 -11.38 15.66 -11.26
C LYS A 5 -11.56 15.53 -9.73
N TRP A 6 -12.69 16.02 -9.23
CA TRP A 6 -12.97 15.95 -7.78
C TRP A 6 -12.95 14.52 -7.25
N TYR A 7 -13.47 13.55 -8.01
CA TYR A 7 -13.47 12.16 -7.59
C TYR A 7 -12.04 11.58 -7.59
N GLY A 8 -11.19 12.03 -8.51
CA GLY A 8 -9.78 11.64 -8.49
C GLY A 8 -9.03 12.19 -7.29
N ILE A 9 -9.33 13.44 -6.91
CA ILE A 9 -8.76 14.04 -5.70
C ILE A 9 -9.20 13.27 -4.46
N LEU A 10 -10.49 12.92 -4.37
CA LEU A 10 -10.99 12.11 -3.26
C LEU A 10 -10.32 10.74 -3.20
N PHE A 11 -10.14 10.10 -4.36
CA PHE A 11 -9.44 8.81 -4.44
C PHE A 11 -8.00 8.96 -3.94
N ALA A 12 -7.30 10.01 -4.39
CA ALA A 12 -5.91 10.25 -3.96
C ALA A 12 -5.83 10.52 -2.46
N LEU A 13 -6.75 11.30 -1.90
CA LEU A 13 -6.78 11.56 -0.46
C LEU A 13 -7.06 10.27 0.33
N PHE A 14 -7.94 9.42 -0.18
CA PHE A 14 -8.20 8.12 0.43
C PHE A 14 -6.95 7.24 0.42
N MET A 15 -6.23 7.21 -0.70
CA MET A 15 -4.98 6.45 -0.81
C MET A 15 -3.91 6.99 0.14
N LEU A 16 -3.79 8.33 0.27
CA LEU A 16 -2.89 8.94 1.25
C LEU A 16 -3.22 8.47 2.66
N PHE A 17 -4.50 8.47 3.01
CA PHE A 17 -4.94 8.01 4.33
C PHE A 17 -4.54 6.56 4.57
N ILE A 18 -4.80 5.67 3.61
CA ILE A 18 -4.46 4.25 3.73
C ILE A 18 -2.96 4.07 3.97
N TYR A 19 -2.12 4.76 3.18
CA TYR A 19 -0.67 4.57 3.26
C TYR A 19 -0.05 5.26 4.47
N ILE A 20 -0.61 6.37 4.94
CA ILE A 20 -0.19 6.99 6.21
C ILE A 20 -0.51 6.05 7.38
N MET A 21 -1.70 5.46 7.38
CA MET A 21 -2.07 4.48 8.40
C MET A 21 -1.20 3.23 8.31
N GLY A 22 -0.82 2.83 7.10
CA GLY A 22 0.10 1.70 6.89
C GLY A 22 1.49 1.97 7.47
N ILE A 23 2.01 3.18 7.34
CA ILE A 23 3.29 3.57 7.93
C ILE A 23 3.20 3.53 9.46
N TYR A 24 2.14 4.07 10.02
CA TYR A 24 1.88 4.02 11.46
C TYR A 24 1.84 2.57 11.95
N ASP A 25 1.09 1.73 11.25
CA ASP A 25 0.97 0.30 11.58
C ASP A 25 2.34 -0.39 11.56
N MET A 26 3.16 -0.10 10.54
CA MET A 26 4.51 -0.68 10.44
C MET A 26 5.34 -0.33 11.66
N PHE A 27 5.37 0.94 12.06
CA PHE A 27 6.14 1.36 13.23
C PHE A 27 5.65 0.67 14.50
N MET A 28 4.34 0.60 14.69
CA MET A 28 3.76 -0.02 15.89
C MET A 28 4.01 -1.52 15.94
N MET A 29 3.89 -2.20 14.80
CA MET A 29 4.08 -3.65 14.75
C MET A 29 5.55 -4.01 14.95
N LEU A 30 6.47 -3.31 14.31
CA LEU A 30 7.90 -3.59 14.42
C LEU A 30 8.47 -3.18 15.78
N SER A 31 7.90 -2.18 16.43
CA SER A 31 8.32 -1.76 17.78
C SER A 31 7.71 -2.65 18.87
N HIS A 32 6.81 -3.56 18.53
CA HIS A 32 6.13 -4.47 19.46
C HIS A 32 5.41 -3.70 20.58
N ASP A 33 4.68 -2.65 20.23
CA ASP A 33 3.91 -1.86 21.19
C ASP A 33 2.78 -2.71 21.77
N GLU A 34 2.84 -2.98 23.08
CA GLU A 34 1.89 -3.89 23.74
C GLU A 34 0.46 -3.35 23.69
N ALA A 35 0.29 -2.06 23.93
CA ALA A 35 -1.04 -1.44 23.89
C ALA A 35 -1.66 -1.54 22.50
N TYR A 36 -0.86 -1.32 21.47
CA TYR A 36 -1.31 -1.43 20.09
C TYR A 36 -1.72 -2.87 19.75
N TYR A 37 -0.91 -3.85 20.15
CA TYR A 37 -1.22 -5.27 19.92
C TYR A 37 -2.52 -5.66 20.64
N LEU A 38 -2.69 -5.23 21.87
CA LEU A 38 -3.92 -5.49 22.63
C LEU A 38 -5.13 -4.85 21.96
N SER A 39 -5.00 -3.63 21.46
CA SER A 39 -6.11 -2.94 20.79
C SER A 39 -6.56 -3.65 19.52
N LYS A 40 -5.65 -4.38 18.86
CA LYS A 40 -5.93 -5.16 17.64
C LYS A 40 -6.33 -6.60 17.94
N GLY A 41 -6.25 -7.03 19.19
CA GLY A 41 -6.52 -8.42 19.55
C GLY A 41 -5.45 -9.39 19.11
N TYR A 42 -4.22 -8.94 18.89
CA TYR A 42 -3.11 -9.79 18.45
C TYR A 42 -2.49 -10.55 19.62
N GLY A 43 -2.12 -11.80 19.38
CA GLY A 43 -1.50 -12.65 20.36
C GLY A 43 -0.04 -12.94 20.08
N ALA A 44 0.48 -13.99 20.73
CA ALA A 44 1.90 -14.37 20.64
C ALA A 44 2.36 -14.70 19.21
N LEU A 45 1.49 -15.30 18.39
CA LEU A 45 1.85 -15.67 17.02
C LEU A 45 2.16 -14.44 16.17
N VAL A 46 1.38 -13.37 16.35
CA VAL A 46 1.62 -12.10 15.62
C VAL A 46 2.88 -11.43 16.13
N HIS A 47 3.09 -11.43 17.45
CA HIS A 47 4.31 -10.89 18.06
C HIS A 47 5.54 -11.60 17.48
N ASP A 48 5.52 -12.92 17.42
CA ASP A 48 6.63 -13.72 16.89
C ASP A 48 6.85 -13.49 15.40
N TYR A 49 5.77 -13.28 14.65
CA TYR A 49 5.84 -12.98 13.21
C TYR A 49 6.70 -11.74 12.94
N PHE A 50 6.59 -10.71 13.78
CA PHE A 50 7.35 -9.47 13.62
C PHE A 50 8.66 -9.44 14.41
N THR A 51 8.97 -10.50 15.16
CA THR A 51 10.26 -10.63 15.84
C THR A 51 11.30 -11.05 14.82
N ASP A 52 12.43 -10.33 14.76
CA ASP A 52 13.50 -10.58 13.78
C ASP A 52 12.95 -10.67 12.34
N TYR A 53 12.12 -9.69 11.97
CA TYR A 53 11.45 -9.66 10.67
C TYR A 53 12.49 -9.72 9.54
N PRO A 54 12.29 -10.60 8.53
CA PRO A 54 13.31 -10.81 7.48
C PRO A 54 13.57 -9.53 6.67
N VAL A 55 14.85 -9.24 6.40
CA VAL A 55 15.26 -8.04 5.66
C VAL A 55 14.60 -7.97 4.27
N PRO A 56 14.52 -9.04 3.46
CA PRO A 56 13.82 -8.96 2.17
C PRO A 56 12.36 -8.55 2.31
N GLY A 57 11.65 -9.08 3.30
CA GLY A 57 10.27 -8.68 3.56
C GLY A 57 10.16 -7.24 3.99
N LEU A 58 11.10 -6.76 4.80
CA LEU A 58 11.14 -5.37 5.25
C LEU A 58 11.35 -4.41 4.07
N ILE A 59 12.25 -4.75 3.16
CA ILE A 59 12.52 -3.96 1.95
C ILE A 59 11.24 -3.87 1.10
N LEU A 60 10.55 -4.98 0.90
CA LEU A 60 9.30 -5.01 0.15
C LEU A 60 8.22 -4.15 0.83
N TRP A 61 8.12 -4.22 2.14
CA TRP A 61 7.13 -3.47 2.92
C TRP A 61 7.39 -1.97 2.83
N ILE A 62 8.65 -1.55 3.07
CA ILE A 62 9.03 -0.14 2.95
C ILE A 62 8.82 0.36 1.51
N GLY A 63 9.22 -0.44 0.51
CA GLY A 63 9.02 -0.10 -0.89
C GLY A 63 7.56 0.12 -1.23
N ASN A 64 6.68 -0.76 -0.74
CA ASN A 64 5.24 -0.63 -0.92
C ASN A 64 4.72 0.68 -0.30
N LEU A 65 5.09 0.96 0.95
CA LEU A 65 4.60 2.15 1.65
C LEU A 65 5.10 3.44 1.00
N VAL A 66 6.38 3.51 0.64
CA VAL A 66 6.97 4.69 0.00
C VAL A 66 6.34 4.95 -1.36
N SER A 67 6.26 3.93 -2.22
CA SER A 67 5.69 4.10 -3.56
C SER A 67 4.19 4.35 -3.49
N GLY A 68 3.48 3.69 -2.57
CA GLY A 68 2.05 3.89 -2.39
C GLY A 68 1.70 5.28 -1.87
N LEU A 69 2.55 5.85 -1.02
CA LEU A 69 2.37 7.22 -0.54
C LEU A 69 2.74 8.23 -1.64
N THR A 70 3.77 7.95 -2.42
CA THR A 70 4.25 8.82 -3.49
C THR A 70 3.23 8.96 -4.61
N ALA A 71 2.53 7.89 -4.97
CA ALA A 71 1.59 7.89 -6.10
C ALA A 71 0.49 8.97 -5.97
N PRO A 72 -0.28 9.04 -4.87
CA PRO A 72 -1.30 10.09 -4.75
C PRO A 72 -0.70 11.49 -4.66
N ILE A 73 0.47 11.64 -4.05
CA ILE A 73 1.16 12.93 -4.00
C ILE A 73 1.51 13.41 -5.41
N LEU A 74 2.11 12.54 -6.23
CA LEU A 74 2.45 12.86 -7.62
C LEU A 74 1.20 13.17 -8.43
N TYR A 75 0.12 12.44 -8.19
CA TYR A 75 -1.16 12.73 -8.86
C TYR A 75 -1.66 14.13 -8.53
N LEU A 76 -1.65 14.50 -7.25
CA LEU A 76 -2.09 15.83 -6.81
C LEU A 76 -1.19 16.95 -7.36
N LEU A 77 0.09 16.64 -7.60
CA LEU A 77 1.05 17.56 -8.25
C LEU A 77 0.96 17.51 -9.77
N LYS A 78 0.00 16.76 -10.32
CA LYS A 78 -0.24 16.64 -11.77
C LYS A 78 0.96 16.03 -12.52
N GLN A 79 1.70 15.15 -11.86
CA GLN A 79 2.83 14.45 -12.48
C GLN A 79 2.35 13.20 -13.22
N LYS A 80 2.83 13.01 -14.44
CA LYS A 80 2.42 11.88 -15.28
C LYS A 80 2.96 10.54 -14.77
N CYS A 81 4.05 10.55 -14.00
CA CYS A 81 4.65 9.34 -13.47
C CYS A 81 3.92 8.77 -12.25
N ALA A 82 2.82 9.39 -11.81
CA ALA A 82 2.06 8.91 -10.64
C ALA A 82 1.59 7.46 -10.82
N TYR A 83 1.14 7.07 -12.02
CA TYR A 83 0.67 5.71 -12.26
C TYR A 83 1.80 4.68 -12.11
N GLN A 84 3.02 5.06 -12.46
CA GLN A 84 4.17 4.17 -12.30
C GLN A 84 4.45 3.90 -10.81
N ALA A 85 4.34 4.93 -9.97
CA ALA A 85 4.48 4.77 -8.53
C ALA A 85 3.38 3.87 -7.95
N ALA A 86 2.14 4.01 -8.44
CA ALA A 86 1.03 3.17 -8.01
C ALA A 86 1.26 1.71 -8.40
N TYR A 87 1.71 1.45 -9.63
CA TYR A 87 2.01 0.09 -10.05
C TYR A 87 3.21 -0.50 -9.28
N ALA A 88 4.22 0.32 -8.96
CA ALA A 88 5.33 -0.13 -8.14
C ALA A 88 4.85 -0.54 -6.75
N SER A 89 3.97 0.24 -6.14
CA SER A 89 3.36 -0.10 -4.86
C SER A 89 2.59 -1.42 -4.93
N PHE A 90 1.77 -1.58 -5.98
CA PHE A 90 1.04 -2.82 -6.20
C PHE A 90 2.00 -4.02 -6.28
N LEU A 91 3.07 -3.89 -7.05
CA LEU A 91 4.03 -4.98 -7.23
C LEU A 91 4.74 -5.31 -5.91
N PHE A 92 5.20 -4.30 -5.18
CA PHE A 92 5.84 -4.51 -3.87
C PHE A 92 4.89 -5.18 -2.89
N ASP A 93 3.63 -4.77 -2.86
CA ASP A 93 2.63 -5.34 -1.96
C ASP A 93 2.33 -6.80 -2.33
N LEU A 94 2.17 -7.07 -3.62
CA LEU A 94 1.97 -8.44 -4.10
C LEU A 94 3.14 -9.35 -3.70
N LEU A 95 4.36 -8.89 -3.95
CA LEU A 95 5.57 -9.65 -3.58
C LEU A 95 5.66 -9.83 -2.06
N LEU A 96 5.29 -8.83 -1.29
CA LEU A 96 5.29 -8.91 0.17
C LEU A 96 4.30 -9.96 0.67
N ILE A 97 3.09 -10.00 0.12
CA ILE A 97 2.08 -10.99 0.48
C ILE A 97 2.57 -12.40 0.13
N LEU A 98 3.12 -12.57 -1.08
CA LEU A 98 3.65 -13.87 -1.51
C LEU A 98 4.83 -14.30 -0.65
N PHE A 99 5.75 -13.40 -0.35
CA PHE A 99 6.89 -13.68 0.50
C PHE A 99 6.43 -14.12 1.90
N GLY A 100 5.49 -13.39 2.48
CA GLY A 100 4.96 -13.72 3.80
C GLY A 100 4.26 -15.07 3.82
N ALA A 101 3.48 -15.38 2.77
CA ALA A 101 2.77 -16.64 2.67
C ALA A 101 3.73 -17.83 2.52
N MET A 102 4.80 -17.65 1.75
CA MET A 102 5.75 -18.75 1.46
C MET A 102 6.78 -18.95 2.56
N PHE A 103 7.25 -17.90 3.21
CA PHE A 103 8.39 -17.96 4.11
C PHE A 103 8.05 -17.69 5.58
N ASN A 104 6.98 -16.92 5.86
CA ASN A 104 6.61 -16.51 7.20
C ASN A 104 5.25 -17.04 7.66
N ASN A 105 4.63 -17.94 6.91
CA ASN A 105 3.31 -18.52 7.25
C ASN A 105 2.25 -17.46 7.54
N ARG A 106 2.24 -16.38 6.75
CA ARG A 106 1.35 -15.22 6.98
C ARG A 106 -0.11 -15.63 7.11
N PHE A 107 -0.59 -16.57 6.28
CA PHE A 107 -1.98 -16.99 6.28
C PHE A 107 -2.35 -17.83 7.50
N ASN A 108 -1.37 -18.37 8.22
CA ASN A 108 -1.58 -19.12 9.46
C ASN A 108 -1.51 -18.23 10.71
N VAL A 109 -0.86 -17.06 10.59
CA VAL A 109 -0.64 -16.14 11.71
C VAL A 109 -1.79 -15.14 11.84
N PHE A 110 -2.29 -14.63 10.70
CA PHE A 110 -3.31 -13.58 10.69
C PHE A 110 -4.70 -14.16 10.40
N ASP A 111 -5.71 -13.51 11.00
CA ASP A 111 -7.12 -13.84 10.75
C ASP A 111 -7.50 -13.56 9.31
N ILE A 112 -8.59 -14.22 8.85
CA ILE A 112 -9.16 -14.01 7.52
C ILE A 112 -9.53 -12.54 7.29
N THR A 113 -9.96 -11.82 8.32
CA THR A 113 -10.33 -10.40 8.22
C THR A 113 -9.12 -9.56 7.82
N ILE A 114 -7.95 -9.80 8.42
CA ILE A 114 -6.72 -9.07 8.11
C ILE A 114 -6.23 -9.42 6.71
N ILE A 115 -6.30 -10.70 6.33
CA ILE A 115 -5.92 -11.16 5.01
C ILE A 115 -6.81 -10.51 3.94
N CYS A 116 -8.12 -10.47 4.17
CA CYS A 116 -9.06 -9.80 3.27
C CYS A 116 -8.78 -8.32 3.16
N PHE A 117 -8.42 -7.65 4.26
CA PHE A 117 -8.03 -6.24 4.25
C PHE A 117 -6.79 -6.03 3.39
N ASP A 118 -5.76 -6.86 3.55
CA ASP A 118 -4.52 -6.77 2.75
C ASP A 118 -4.82 -6.92 1.26
N ILE A 119 -5.64 -7.89 0.90
CA ILE A 119 -6.03 -8.12 -0.50
C ILE A 119 -6.83 -6.94 -1.03
N SER A 120 -7.72 -6.37 -0.20
CA SER A 120 -8.50 -5.19 -0.58
C SER A 120 -7.61 -4.00 -0.88
N VAL A 121 -6.59 -3.73 -0.05
CA VAL A 121 -5.62 -2.67 -0.29
C VAL A 121 -4.86 -2.92 -1.59
N LEU A 122 -4.46 -4.17 -1.85
CA LEU A 122 -3.77 -4.56 -3.07
C LEU A 122 -4.63 -4.24 -4.30
N VAL A 123 -5.90 -4.64 -4.29
CA VAL A 123 -6.84 -4.40 -5.40
C VAL A 123 -7.09 -2.90 -5.58
N ILE A 124 -7.32 -2.17 -4.50
CA ILE A 124 -7.57 -0.72 -4.56
C ILE A 124 -6.36 0.01 -5.13
N THR A 125 -5.14 -0.37 -4.72
CA THR A 125 -3.92 0.23 -5.24
C THR A 125 -3.77 -0.04 -6.74
N PHE A 126 -4.08 -1.26 -7.18
CA PHE A 126 -4.07 -1.59 -8.61
C PHE A 126 -5.09 -0.74 -9.37
N LEU A 127 -6.31 -0.61 -8.85
CA LEU A 127 -7.35 0.21 -9.48
C LEU A 127 -6.94 1.67 -9.54
N PHE A 128 -6.28 2.18 -8.51
CA PHE A 128 -5.76 3.54 -8.52
C PHE A 128 -4.71 3.71 -9.62
N GLY A 129 -3.81 2.75 -9.78
CA GLY A 129 -2.82 2.75 -10.85
C GLY A 129 -3.46 2.76 -12.23
N VAL A 130 -4.48 1.92 -12.43
CA VAL A 130 -5.23 1.86 -13.70
C VAL A 130 -5.92 3.21 -13.97
N TYR A 131 -6.57 3.77 -12.94
CA TYR A 131 -7.21 5.08 -13.05
C TYR A 131 -6.22 6.15 -13.48
N LEU A 132 -5.05 6.21 -12.84
CA LEU A 132 -4.01 7.19 -13.18
C LEU A 132 -3.46 6.97 -14.58
N HIS A 133 -3.29 5.70 -14.97
CA HIS A 133 -2.81 5.36 -16.31
C HIS A 133 -3.78 5.87 -17.38
N PHE A 134 -5.08 5.66 -17.18
CA PHE A 134 -6.08 6.18 -18.10
C PHE A 134 -6.09 7.70 -18.15
N GLN A 135 -5.89 8.38 -17.02
CA GLN A 135 -5.81 9.84 -16.99
C GLN A 135 -4.64 10.36 -17.81
N VAL A 136 -3.49 9.73 -17.71
CA VAL A 136 -2.31 10.10 -18.49
C VAL A 136 -2.54 9.82 -19.98
N LYS A 137 -3.09 8.65 -20.31
CA LYS A 137 -3.41 8.28 -21.69
C LYS A 137 -4.39 9.25 -22.32
N LYS A 138 -5.44 9.62 -21.58
CA LYS A 138 -6.44 10.59 -22.03
C LYS A 138 -5.82 11.96 -22.28
N SER A 139 -4.94 12.41 -21.39
CA SER A 139 -4.21 13.66 -21.53
C SER A 139 -3.35 13.68 -22.79
N ARG A 140 -2.66 12.59 -23.08
CA ARG A 140 -1.85 12.43 -24.30
C ARG A 140 -2.72 12.42 -25.56
N GLY A 141 -3.84 11.71 -25.48
CA GLY A 141 -4.78 11.60 -26.61
C GLY A 141 -5.44 12.92 -26.97
N SER A 142 -5.59 13.84 -26.00
CA SER A 142 -6.18 15.18 -26.24
C SER A 142 -5.13 16.19 -26.70
N GLY A 143 -3.87 15.79 -26.88
CA GLY A 143 -2.78 16.69 -27.24
C GLY A 143 -2.35 17.63 -26.11
N ALA A 144 -2.89 17.45 -24.93
CA ALA A 144 -2.59 18.26 -23.75
C ALA A 144 -1.48 17.60 -22.95
N SER A 145 -0.31 17.64 -23.47
CA SER A 145 0.86 17.06 -22.81
C SER A 145 1.38 17.94 -21.69
#